data_d9e6e6535d854f934f6a5be8b687e76f
#
_entry.id   d9e6e6535d854f934f6a5be8b687e76f
#
_cell.length_a   1.000
_cell.length_b   1.000
_cell.length_c   1.000
_cell.angle_alpha   90.00
_cell.angle_beta   90.00
_cell.angle_gamma   90.00
#
_symmetry.space_group_name_H-M   'P 1'
#
loop_
_entity.id
_entity.type
_entity.pdbx_description
1 polymer ?
#
loop_
_entity_poly.entity_id
_entity_poly.type
_entity_poly.pdbx_seq_one_letter_code
_entity_poly.pdbx_strand_id
1 'polypeptide(L)'
;LGDVLLEQGDPQAAVDVCDAYLKVNPCNSCVLAFKAIALDELGQRDTVRFLVDFDRFIRPVRSTAPAGFTSLADFNAALARHVCAHPTLVFAPASHATRLGKHSGELLVEPKGPVAVLEGMIRGAAEDYLHSLPADPAHPFLANRPQGLWLTAWSIVLEAQGHQLPHIHPTAWLSGVYYVELPDIIKISEQGQAGWIEFGLPSSHFHCRVEPEVRAFQPEEGLMLLFPSYFYHRTVPFESAGKRISISFDVRPVN
;
A
#
# COMPACT_ATOMS: atom_id res chain seq x y z
N LEU A 1 10.08 1.02 20.06
CA LEU A 1 10.53 -0.03 20.99
C LEU A 1 10.13 -1.42 20.47
N GLY A 2 8.90 -1.61 19.94
CA GLY A 2 8.46 -2.89 19.35
C GLY A 2 9.32 -3.33 18.17
N ASP A 3 9.73 -2.39 17.31
CA ASP A 3 10.64 -2.59 16.19
C ASP A 3 12.03 -3.09 16.66
N VAL A 4 12.61 -2.44 17.65
CA VAL A 4 13.91 -2.83 18.22
C VAL A 4 13.88 -4.25 18.82
N LEU A 5 12.78 -4.61 19.48
CA LEU A 5 12.61 -5.96 20.04
C LEU A 5 12.50 -7.03 18.96
N LEU A 6 11.82 -6.71 17.83
CA LEU A 6 11.79 -7.60 16.66
C LEU A 6 13.16 -7.74 16.00
N GLU A 7 13.93 -6.65 15.90
CA GLU A 7 15.33 -6.70 15.41
C GLU A 7 16.22 -7.56 16.32
N GLN A 8 15.96 -7.57 17.63
CA GLN A 8 16.67 -8.38 18.61
C GLN A 8 16.20 -9.84 18.68
N GLY A 9 15.09 -10.16 18.00
CA GLY A 9 14.52 -11.52 18.01
C GLY A 9 13.80 -11.87 19.30
N ASP A 10 13.21 -10.88 19.99
CA ASP A 10 12.36 -11.06 21.18
C ASP A 10 10.89 -10.74 20.84
N PRO A 11 10.17 -11.67 20.18
CA PRO A 11 8.79 -11.44 19.76
C PRO A 11 7.81 -11.35 20.93
N GLN A 12 8.08 -12.04 22.07
CA GLN A 12 7.18 -11.96 23.22
C GLN A 12 7.21 -10.56 23.84
N ALA A 13 8.38 -10.00 24.09
CA ALA A 13 8.52 -8.64 24.59
C ALA A 13 7.93 -7.62 23.61
N ALA A 14 8.06 -7.87 22.29
CA ALA A 14 7.46 -7.02 21.27
C ALA A 14 5.92 -7.01 21.36
N VAL A 15 5.27 -8.18 21.55
CA VAL A 15 3.80 -8.26 21.75
C VAL A 15 3.39 -7.48 23.00
N ASP A 16 4.08 -7.70 24.12
CA ASP A 16 3.75 -7.07 25.41
C ASP A 16 3.77 -5.53 25.32
N VAL A 17 4.80 -4.99 24.66
CA VAL A 17 4.95 -3.55 24.44
C VAL A 17 3.88 -3.01 23.47
N CYS A 18 3.62 -3.74 22.38
CA CYS A 18 2.57 -3.37 21.41
C CYS A 18 1.20 -3.35 22.08
N ASP A 19 0.87 -4.36 22.89
CA ASP A 19 -0.39 -4.44 23.60
C ASP A 19 -0.57 -3.31 24.62
N ALA A 20 0.49 -2.96 25.35
CA ALA A 20 0.47 -1.83 26.26
C ALA A 20 0.18 -0.51 25.53
N TYR A 21 0.81 -0.29 24.38
CA TYR A 21 0.62 0.92 23.58
C TYR A 21 -0.77 0.98 22.92
N LEU A 22 -1.25 -0.13 22.37
CA LEU A 22 -2.54 -0.21 21.67
C LEU A 22 -3.75 -0.01 22.59
N LYS A 23 -3.59 -0.16 23.92
CA LYS A 23 -4.63 0.22 24.90
C LYS A 23 -4.94 1.72 24.88
N VAL A 24 -3.96 2.56 24.54
CA VAL A 24 -4.09 4.03 24.51
C VAL A 24 -4.26 4.55 23.07
N ASN A 25 -3.66 3.86 22.09
CA ASN A 25 -3.68 4.21 20.67
C ASN A 25 -4.02 2.99 19.80
N PRO A 26 -5.28 2.55 19.81
CA PRO A 26 -5.67 1.21 19.31
C PRO A 26 -5.49 1.00 17.81
N CYS A 27 -5.44 2.05 16.99
CA CYS A 27 -5.31 1.96 15.53
C CYS A 27 -3.94 2.43 14.99
N ASN A 28 -2.91 2.48 15.83
CA ASN A 28 -1.58 2.87 15.35
C ASN A 28 -1.01 1.85 14.36
N SER A 29 -0.85 2.26 13.09
CA SER A 29 -0.44 1.38 12.00
C SER A 29 0.92 0.72 12.22
N CYS A 30 1.92 1.45 12.73
CA CYS A 30 3.23 0.84 13.04
C CYS A 30 3.11 -0.27 14.08
N VAL A 31 2.40 0.01 15.17
CA VAL A 31 2.31 -0.93 16.29
C VAL A 31 1.47 -2.16 15.94
N LEU A 32 0.42 -1.99 15.13
CA LEU A 32 -0.34 -3.13 14.58
C LEU A 32 0.52 -4.01 13.67
N ALA A 33 1.33 -3.39 12.81
CA ALA A 33 2.26 -4.12 11.94
C ALA A 33 3.31 -4.91 12.75
N PHE A 34 3.94 -4.29 13.74
CA PHE A 34 4.93 -4.97 14.59
C PHE A 34 4.30 -6.08 15.42
N LYS A 35 3.09 -5.86 15.95
CA LYS A 35 2.35 -6.88 16.68
C LYS A 35 2.04 -8.09 15.79
N ALA A 36 1.62 -7.88 14.55
CA ALA A 36 1.32 -8.96 13.63
C ALA A 36 2.57 -9.82 13.34
N ILE A 37 3.73 -9.19 13.10
CA ILE A 37 5.02 -9.90 12.92
C ILE A 37 5.38 -10.69 14.18
N ALA A 38 5.31 -10.07 15.36
CA ALA A 38 5.66 -10.73 16.61
C ALA A 38 4.76 -11.94 16.92
N LEU A 39 3.45 -11.83 16.65
CA LEU A 39 2.51 -12.93 16.82
C LEU A 39 2.78 -14.08 15.84
N ASP A 40 3.19 -13.78 14.61
CA ASP A 40 3.55 -14.81 13.62
C ASP A 40 4.80 -15.58 14.06
N GLU A 41 5.83 -14.88 14.55
CA GLU A 41 7.03 -15.49 15.14
C GLU A 41 6.73 -16.39 16.37
N LEU A 42 5.66 -16.08 17.11
CA LEU A 42 5.18 -16.91 18.23
C LEU A 42 4.23 -18.04 17.78
N GLY A 43 3.97 -18.18 16.48
CA GLY A 43 3.07 -19.20 15.93
C GLY A 43 1.58 -18.96 16.22
N GLN A 44 1.19 -17.75 16.62
CA GLN A 44 -0.20 -17.41 16.96
C GLN A 44 -1.01 -17.04 15.69
N ARG A 45 -1.05 -17.96 14.73
CA ARG A 45 -1.59 -17.75 13.39
C ARG A 45 -3.05 -17.30 13.34
N ASP A 46 -3.90 -17.77 14.25
CA ASP A 46 -5.31 -17.34 14.29
C ASP A 46 -5.43 -15.86 14.68
N THR A 47 -4.61 -15.39 15.59
CA THR A 47 -4.56 -13.98 15.98
C THR A 47 -3.98 -13.11 14.85
N VAL A 48 -2.95 -13.62 14.14
CA VAL A 48 -2.41 -12.94 12.96
C VAL A 48 -3.49 -12.82 11.88
N ARG A 49 -4.23 -13.88 11.56
CA ARG A 49 -5.33 -13.87 10.57
C ARG A 49 -6.45 -12.92 10.98
N PHE A 50 -6.75 -12.82 12.26
CA PHE A 50 -7.71 -11.84 12.73
C PHE A 50 -7.25 -10.42 12.42
N LEU A 51 -5.97 -10.09 12.60
CA LEU A 51 -5.40 -8.76 12.32
C LEU A 51 -5.14 -8.53 10.83
N VAL A 52 -4.60 -9.54 10.13
CA VAL A 52 -4.09 -9.44 8.76
C VAL A 52 -4.80 -10.46 7.87
N ASP A 53 -6.07 -10.21 7.61
CA ASP A 53 -6.88 -11.02 6.68
C ASP A 53 -6.85 -10.39 5.29
N PHE A 54 -5.99 -10.93 4.41
CA PHE A 54 -5.81 -10.41 3.06
C PHE A 54 -7.09 -10.51 2.22
N ASP A 55 -7.87 -11.57 2.40
CA ASP A 55 -9.11 -11.79 1.63
C ASP A 55 -10.23 -10.83 2.08
N ARG A 56 -10.26 -10.49 3.37
CA ARG A 56 -11.22 -9.55 3.94
C ARG A 56 -10.88 -8.10 3.65
N PHE A 57 -9.61 -7.72 3.73
CA PHE A 57 -9.19 -6.33 3.80
C PHE A 57 -8.54 -5.78 2.54
N ILE A 58 -8.02 -6.61 1.63
CA ILE A 58 -7.52 -6.12 0.35
C ILE A 58 -8.68 -6.06 -0.64
N ARG A 59 -8.95 -4.86 -1.16
CA ARG A 59 -10.06 -4.63 -2.09
C ARG A 59 -9.54 -4.21 -3.46
N PRO A 60 -9.63 -5.08 -4.47
CA PRO A 60 -9.41 -4.69 -5.86
C PRO A 60 -10.64 -3.97 -6.41
N VAL A 61 -10.40 -2.83 -7.08
CA VAL A 61 -11.42 -2.04 -7.79
C VAL A 61 -10.94 -1.80 -9.22
N ARG A 62 -11.66 -2.32 -10.20
CA ARG A 62 -11.36 -2.07 -11.62
C ARG A 62 -12.08 -0.84 -12.10
N SER A 63 -11.33 0.11 -12.63
CA SER A 63 -11.85 1.37 -13.12
C SER A 63 -12.35 1.25 -14.57
N THR A 64 -13.38 2.03 -14.89
CA THR A 64 -13.81 2.29 -16.25
C THR A 64 -13.37 3.70 -16.66
N ALA A 65 -13.58 4.07 -17.93
CA ALA A 65 -13.27 5.41 -18.41
C ALA A 65 -14.03 6.46 -17.58
N PRO A 66 -13.34 7.39 -16.91
CA PRO A 66 -14.02 8.43 -16.13
C PRO A 66 -14.59 9.51 -17.05
N ALA A 67 -15.52 10.30 -16.53
CA ALA A 67 -16.10 11.42 -17.26
C ALA A 67 -15.03 12.39 -17.77
N GLY A 68 -15.17 12.83 -19.02
CA GLY A 68 -14.22 13.73 -19.69
C GLY A 68 -13.10 13.00 -20.47
N PHE A 69 -13.08 11.65 -20.46
CA PHE A 69 -12.15 10.84 -21.25
C PHE A 69 -12.89 9.85 -22.14
N THR A 70 -12.36 9.60 -23.34
CA THR A 70 -13.00 8.72 -24.33
C THR A 70 -12.80 7.25 -24.00
N SER A 71 -11.73 6.92 -23.28
CA SER A 71 -11.39 5.58 -22.83
C SER A 71 -10.55 5.60 -21.56
N LEU A 72 -10.45 4.45 -20.89
CA LEU A 72 -9.53 4.27 -19.76
C LEU A 72 -8.07 4.45 -20.19
N ALA A 73 -7.73 4.01 -21.40
CA ALA A 73 -6.39 4.19 -21.96
C ALA A 73 -6.04 5.67 -22.16
N ASP A 74 -6.98 6.50 -22.63
CA ASP A 74 -6.77 7.94 -22.77
C ASP A 74 -6.56 8.64 -21.42
N PHE A 75 -7.33 8.22 -20.41
CA PHE A 75 -7.15 8.72 -19.04
C PHE A 75 -5.78 8.33 -18.48
N ASN A 76 -5.40 7.06 -18.58
CA ASN A 76 -4.12 6.58 -18.12
C ASN A 76 -2.95 7.24 -18.88
N ALA A 77 -3.06 7.45 -20.18
CA ALA A 77 -2.05 8.18 -20.95
C ALA A 77 -1.93 9.65 -20.49
N ALA A 78 -3.02 10.30 -20.12
CA ALA A 78 -2.99 11.66 -19.55
C ALA A 78 -2.31 11.67 -18.18
N LEU A 79 -2.62 10.71 -17.30
CA LEU A 79 -1.95 10.54 -16.00
C LEU A 79 -0.46 10.29 -16.17
N ALA A 80 -0.07 9.35 -17.06
CA ALA A 80 1.35 9.02 -17.31
C ALA A 80 2.15 10.25 -17.75
N ARG A 81 1.61 11.03 -18.70
CA ARG A 81 2.26 12.30 -19.13
C ARG A 81 2.39 13.29 -17.97
N HIS A 82 1.33 13.47 -17.18
CA HIS A 82 1.31 14.41 -16.07
C HIS A 82 2.34 14.04 -15.01
N VAL A 83 2.36 12.78 -14.55
CA VAL A 83 3.28 12.34 -13.48
C VAL A 83 4.73 12.29 -13.95
N CYS A 84 5.00 11.90 -15.21
CA CYS A 84 6.36 11.89 -15.77
C CYS A 84 6.94 13.31 -15.95
N ALA A 85 6.08 14.32 -16.12
CA ALA A 85 6.48 15.73 -16.22
C ALA A 85 6.44 16.47 -14.88
N HIS A 86 6.03 15.79 -13.79
CA HIS A 86 5.82 16.46 -12.50
C HIS A 86 7.15 16.97 -11.92
N PRO A 87 7.23 18.26 -11.51
CA PRO A 87 8.50 18.88 -11.11
C PRO A 87 9.14 18.28 -9.86
N THR A 88 8.36 17.58 -9.05
CA THR A 88 8.85 16.91 -7.82
C THR A 88 9.28 15.47 -8.04
N LEU A 89 9.21 14.95 -9.29
CA LEU A 89 9.60 13.56 -9.58
C LEU A 89 11.13 13.43 -9.53
N VAL A 90 11.64 12.77 -8.49
CA VAL A 90 13.08 12.58 -8.24
C VAL A 90 13.45 11.11 -8.16
N PHE A 91 14.69 10.79 -8.55
CA PHE A 91 15.20 9.42 -8.54
C PHE A 91 15.54 8.95 -7.12
N ALA A 92 15.01 7.78 -6.74
CA ALA A 92 15.32 7.02 -5.52
C ALA A 92 15.58 7.91 -4.29
N PRO A 93 14.62 8.75 -3.84
CA PRO A 93 14.85 9.66 -2.74
C PRO A 93 15.20 8.88 -1.47
N ALA A 94 16.15 9.40 -0.70
CA ALA A 94 16.54 8.83 0.59
C ALA A 94 15.31 8.71 1.50
N SER A 95 15.28 7.75 2.39
CA SER A 95 14.17 7.45 3.31
C SER A 95 12.84 6.94 2.69
N HIS A 96 12.78 6.71 1.38
CA HIS A 96 11.63 6.09 0.74
C HIS A 96 11.90 4.61 0.44
N ALA A 97 10.83 3.82 0.29
CA ALA A 97 10.94 2.39 -0.05
C ALA A 97 11.38 2.17 -1.51
N THR A 98 11.25 3.17 -2.38
CA THR A 98 11.57 3.08 -3.82
C THR A 98 13.06 2.86 -4.05
N ARG A 99 13.40 1.87 -4.87
CA ARG A 99 14.75 1.53 -5.34
C ARG A 99 14.76 1.48 -6.85
N LEU A 100 15.81 2.02 -7.48
CA LEU A 100 15.99 2.05 -8.95
C LEU A 100 14.75 2.61 -9.68
N GLY A 101 14.15 3.64 -9.13
CA GLY A 101 12.95 4.27 -9.65
C GLY A 101 12.80 5.71 -9.19
N LYS A 102 11.75 6.37 -9.66
CA LYS A 102 11.44 7.76 -9.32
C LYS A 102 10.21 7.84 -8.44
N HIS A 103 10.18 8.84 -7.58
CA HIS A 103 9.09 9.11 -6.65
C HIS A 103 8.75 10.61 -6.70
N SER A 104 7.48 10.97 -6.80
CA SER A 104 7.05 12.36 -6.74
C SER A 104 6.75 12.81 -5.31
N GLY A 105 6.67 14.11 -5.09
CA GLY A 105 5.97 14.68 -3.95
C GLY A 105 4.46 14.55 -4.09
N GLU A 106 3.72 15.35 -3.28
CA GLU A 106 2.26 15.38 -3.25
C GLU A 106 1.67 15.81 -4.60
N LEU A 107 0.75 15.00 -5.14
CA LEU A 107 0.07 15.24 -6.41
C LEU A 107 -1.27 15.97 -6.26
N LEU A 108 -1.86 15.99 -5.06
CA LEU A 108 -3.16 16.61 -4.80
C LEU A 108 -3.06 18.11 -4.52
N VAL A 109 -1.99 18.75 -5.01
CA VAL A 109 -1.79 20.22 -5.01
C VAL A 109 -2.03 20.79 -6.39
N GLU A 110 -2.53 22.03 -6.45
CA GLU A 110 -2.82 22.68 -7.73
C GLU A 110 -1.52 23.07 -8.48
N PRO A 111 -1.50 22.94 -9.82
CA PRO A 111 -2.59 22.43 -10.68
C PRO A 111 -2.60 20.89 -10.76
N LYS A 112 -3.70 20.25 -10.33
CA LYS A 112 -3.83 18.78 -10.28
C LYS A 112 -3.93 18.12 -11.65
N GLY A 113 -4.36 18.83 -12.69
CA GLY A 113 -4.58 18.25 -14.02
C GLY A 113 -5.49 17.00 -13.97
N PRO A 114 -5.10 15.88 -14.67
CA PRO A 114 -5.91 14.65 -14.67
C PRO A 114 -5.98 13.97 -13.30
N VAL A 115 -5.08 14.28 -12.38
CA VAL A 115 -5.09 13.72 -11.01
C VAL A 115 -6.32 14.17 -10.24
N ALA A 116 -6.93 15.32 -10.56
CA ALA A 116 -8.19 15.75 -9.94
C ALA A 116 -9.32 14.75 -10.18
N VAL A 117 -9.38 14.14 -11.36
CA VAL A 117 -10.34 13.07 -11.67
C VAL A 117 -10.04 11.80 -10.88
N LEU A 118 -8.77 11.41 -10.83
CA LEU A 118 -8.32 10.25 -10.03
C LEU A 118 -8.61 10.45 -8.53
N GLU A 119 -8.43 11.66 -8.00
CA GLU A 119 -8.78 12.00 -6.61
C GLU A 119 -10.26 11.71 -6.31
N GLY A 120 -11.16 12.08 -7.21
CA GLY A 120 -12.58 11.76 -7.08
C GLY A 120 -12.84 10.25 -7.08
N MET A 121 -12.15 9.50 -7.96
CA MET A 121 -12.26 8.04 -8.02
C MET A 121 -11.71 7.37 -6.72
N ILE A 122 -10.58 7.83 -6.21
CA ILE A 122 -10.00 7.34 -4.95
C ILE A 122 -10.96 7.60 -3.79
N ARG A 123 -11.53 8.81 -3.72
CA ARG A 123 -12.48 9.18 -2.67
C ARG A 123 -13.71 8.27 -2.68
N GLY A 124 -14.32 8.07 -3.83
CA GLY A 124 -15.46 7.16 -3.97
C GLY A 124 -15.10 5.73 -3.57
N ALA A 125 -13.96 5.21 -4.03
CA ALA A 125 -13.50 3.86 -3.68
C ALA A 125 -13.21 3.71 -2.17
N ALA A 126 -12.66 4.74 -1.50
CA ALA A 126 -12.41 4.74 -0.07
C ALA A 126 -13.72 4.79 0.75
N GLU A 127 -14.71 5.56 0.30
CA GLU A 127 -16.05 5.61 0.90
C GLU A 127 -16.77 4.26 0.75
N ASP A 128 -16.74 3.66 -0.43
CA ASP A 128 -17.29 2.32 -0.67
C ASP A 128 -16.59 1.25 0.18
N TYR A 129 -15.27 1.35 0.32
CA TYR A 129 -14.50 0.48 1.20
C TYR A 129 -14.99 0.57 2.65
N LEU A 130 -15.12 1.79 3.17
CA LEU A 130 -15.65 2.05 4.52
C LEU A 130 -17.03 1.45 4.73
N HIS A 131 -17.95 1.64 3.77
CA HIS A 131 -19.31 1.15 3.85
C HIS A 131 -19.43 -0.37 3.74
N SER A 132 -18.52 -1.00 2.97
CA SER A 132 -18.54 -2.46 2.72
C SER A 132 -18.07 -3.29 3.90
N LEU A 133 -17.31 -2.72 4.83
CA LEU A 133 -16.78 -3.44 5.98
C LEU A 133 -17.78 -3.43 7.15
N PRO A 134 -18.10 -4.57 7.77
CA PRO A 134 -18.95 -4.60 8.95
C PRO A 134 -18.27 -3.90 10.13
N ALA A 135 -19.06 -3.32 11.03
CA ALA A 135 -18.55 -2.85 12.30
C ALA A 135 -18.09 -4.03 13.15
N ASP A 136 -16.89 -3.94 13.69
CA ASP A 136 -16.30 -4.95 14.55
C ASP A 136 -15.50 -4.24 15.66
N PRO A 137 -16.10 -4.05 16.84
CA PRO A 137 -15.45 -3.33 17.94
C PRO A 137 -14.24 -4.08 18.52
N ALA A 138 -14.11 -5.38 18.26
CA ALA A 138 -12.97 -6.17 18.72
C ALA A 138 -11.75 -6.01 17.80
N HIS A 139 -11.98 -5.64 16.52
CA HIS A 139 -10.89 -5.49 15.56
C HIS A 139 -10.35 -4.05 15.56
N PRO A 140 -9.06 -3.81 15.88
CA PRO A 140 -8.52 -2.45 16.09
C PRO A 140 -8.69 -1.54 14.87
N PHE A 141 -8.53 -2.06 13.67
CA PHE A 141 -8.73 -1.31 12.42
C PHE A 141 -10.20 -0.94 12.19
N LEU A 142 -11.14 -1.83 12.52
CA LEU A 142 -12.58 -1.62 12.29
C LEU A 142 -13.26 -0.84 13.40
N ALA A 143 -12.80 -0.97 14.64
CA ALA A 143 -13.32 -0.22 15.77
C ALA A 143 -13.06 1.28 15.69
N ASN A 144 -11.99 1.68 14.99
CA ASN A 144 -11.51 3.05 14.93
C ASN A 144 -11.58 3.62 13.50
N ARG A 145 -12.76 3.47 12.88
CA ARG A 145 -12.97 4.02 11.53
C ARG A 145 -12.96 5.54 11.56
N PRO A 146 -12.31 6.20 10.59
CA PRO A 146 -12.32 7.64 10.50
C PRO A 146 -13.73 8.15 10.16
N GLN A 147 -14.12 9.26 10.77
CA GLN A 147 -15.39 9.96 10.46
C GLN A 147 -15.24 10.90 9.26
N GLY A 148 -14.03 11.36 8.98
CA GLY A 148 -13.69 12.16 7.82
C GLY A 148 -12.39 11.69 7.21
N LEU A 149 -12.24 11.90 5.88
CA LEU A 149 -11.11 11.40 5.12
C LEU A 149 -10.34 12.54 4.48
N TRP A 150 -9.04 12.57 4.69
CA TRP A 150 -8.09 13.40 3.96
C TRP A 150 -7.19 12.51 3.09
N LEU A 151 -6.99 12.91 1.83
CA LEU A 151 -6.21 12.16 0.86
C LEU A 151 -4.86 12.81 0.63
N THR A 152 -3.83 11.98 0.49
CA THR A 152 -2.53 12.34 -0.09
C THR A 152 -2.20 11.35 -1.20
N ALA A 153 -1.51 11.79 -2.25
CA ALA A 153 -1.13 10.91 -3.36
C ALA A 153 0.22 11.29 -3.95
N TRP A 154 0.95 10.28 -4.40
CA TRP A 154 2.25 10.45 -5.07
C TRP A 154 2.43 9.40 -6.15
N SER A 155 3.26 9.67 -7.13
CA SER A 155 3.56 8.72 -8.19
C SER A 155 4.87 7.97 -7.96
N ILE A 156 4.88 6.71 -8.40
CA ILE A 156 6.05 5.84 -8.47
C ILE A 156 6.25 5.47 -9.93
N VAL A 157 7.43 5.79 -10.46
CA VAL A 157 7.86 5.42 -11.83
C VAL A 157 9.05 4.49 -11.71
N LEU A 158 8.82 3.21 -11.96
CA LEU A 158 9.85 2.17 -11.95
C LEU A 158 10.27 1.83 -13.36
N GLU A 159 11.57 1.66 -13.55
CA GLU A 159 12.21 1.13 -14.76
C GLU A 159 12.82 -0.24 -14.43
N ALA A 160 13.66 -0.81 -15.32
CA ALA A 160 14.25 -2.13 -15.11
C ALA A 160 14.89 -2.29 -13.72
N GLN A 161 14.58 -3.41 -13.05
CA GLN A 161 14.96 -3.74 -11.67
C GLN A 161 14.35 -2.81 -10.60
N GLY A 162 13.57 -1.81 -11.01
CA GLY A 162 12.89 -0.90 -10.09
C GLY A 162 11.90 -1.65 -9.21
N HIS A 163 11.90 -1.33 -7.92
CA HIS A 163 11.02 -1.95 -6.94
C HIS A 163 10.80 -1.06 -5.71
N GLN A 164 9.89 -1.48 -4.85
CA GLN A 164 9.73 -0.94 -3.51
C GLN A 164 10.07 -2.03 -2.49
N LEU A 165 10.89 -1.66 -1.50
CA LEU A 165 11.19 -2.54 -0.36
C LEU A 165 9.92 -2.79 0.47
N PRO A 166 9.87 -3.87 1.27
CA PRO A 166 8.79 -4.08 2.23
C PRO A 166 8.65 -2.88 3.16
N HIS A 167 7.43 -2.29 3.20
CA HIS A 167 7.12 -1.12 4.00
C HIS A 167 5.63 -1.05 4.37
N ILE A 168 5.31 -0.14 5.25
CA ILE A 168 3.95 0.24 5.65
C ILE A 168 3.77 1.76 5.54
N HIS A 169 2.54 2.25 5.70
CA HIS A 169 2.25 3.69 5.75
C HIS A 169 1.82 4.10 7.17
N PRO A 170 2.75 4.60 7.97
CA PRO A 170 2.57 4.77 9.43
C PRO A 170 1.45 5.73 9.83
N THR A 171 1.14 6.73 8.99
CA THR A 171 0.26 7.85 9.33
C THR A 171 -1.13 7.74 8.71
N ALA A 172 -1.38 6.69 7.94
CA ALA A 172 -2.64 6.47 7.26
C ALA A 172 -3.47 5.37 7.94
N TRP A 173 -4.78 5.43 7.76
CA TRP A 173 -5.71 4.38 8.12
C TRP A 173 -5.84 3.36 7.00
N LEU A 174 -6.02 3.83 5.76
CA LEU A 174 -6.11 3.04 4.54
C LEU A 174 -5.09 3.55 3.54
N SER A 175 -4.48 2.66 2.80
CA SER A 175 -3.57 2.98 1.69
C SER A 175 -4.06 2.31 0.41
N GLY A 176 -3.54 2.77 -0.70
CA GLY A 176 -3.85 2.13 -1.97
C GLY A 176 -2.89 2.52 -3.08
N VAL A 177 -3.09 1.84 -4.20
CA VAL A 177 -2.32 2.06 -5.42
C VAL A 177 -3.22 1.97 -6.64
N TYR A 178 -3.07 2.89 -7.57
CA TYR A 178 -3.70 2.87 -8.89
C TYR A 178 -2.63 2.63 -9.96
N TYR A 179 -2.84 1.68 -10.86
CA TYR A 179 -1.88 1.33 -11.91
C TYR A 179 -2.20 2.07 -13.20
N VAL A 180 -1.25 2.89 -13.63
CA VAL A 180 -1.40 3.80 -14.77
C VAL A 180 -0.86 3.18 -16.06
N GLU A 181 0.36 2.63 -16.01
CA GLU A 181 1.07 2.04 -17.15
C GLU A 181 1.89 0.85 -16.67
N LEU A 182 1.85 -0.25 -17.42
CA LEU A 182 2.52 -1.48 -17.07
C LEU A 182 3.28 -2.06 -18.27
N PRO A 183 4.55 -2.48 -18.09
CA PRO A 183 5.28 -3.17 -19.13
C PRO A 183 4.71 -4.57 -19.36
N ASP A 184 4.83 -5.08 -20.60
CA ASP A 184 4.22 -6.36 -21.00
C ASP A 184 4.66 -7.55 -20.15
N ILE A 185 5.88 -7.53 -19.63
CA ILE A 185 6.40 -8.60 -18.77
C ILE A 185 5.52 -8.87 -17.54
N ILE A 186 4.86 -7.84 -16.99
CA ILE A 186 3.98 -7.97 -15.82
C ILE A 186 2.68 -8.72 -16.20
N LYS A 187 2.28 -8.64 -17.47
CA LYS A 187 1.07 -9.25 -18.01
C LYS A 187 1.25 -10.75 -18.30
N ILE A 188 2.51 -11.22 -18.39
CA ILE A 188 2.86 -12.59 -18.78
C ILE A 188 3.01 -13.43 -17.49
N SER A 189 1.99 -14.24 -17.16
CA SER A 189 1.98 -15.08 -15.95
C SER A 189 3.10 -16.14 -15.90
N GLU A 190 3.64 -16.55 -17.05
CA GLU A 190 4.72 -17.55 -17.15
C GLU A 190 6.06 -17.06 -16.60
N GLN A 191 6.24 -15.76 -16.40
CA GLN A 191 7.45 -15.15 -15.85
C GLN A 191 7.42 -14.91 -14.34
N GLY A 192 6.55 -15.63 -13.62
CA GLY A 192 6.38 -15.49 -12.19
C GLY A 192 5.68 -14.19 -11.80
N GLN A 193 6.03 -13.65 -10.64
CA GLN A 193 5.36 -12.47 -10.04
C GLN A 193 6.14 -11.17 -10.28
N ALA A 194 6.97 -11.07 -11.33
CA ALA A 194 7.77 -9.90 -11.65
C ALA A 194 6.89 -8.63 -11.76
N GLY A 195 7.22 -7.58 -11.01
CA GLY A 195 6.49 -6.32 -10.97
C GLY A 195 5.14 -6.35 -10.23
N TRP A 196 4.75 -7.50 -9.64
CA TRP A 196 3.53 -7.60 -8.85
C TRP A 196 3.67 -6.87 -7.51
N ILE A 197 2.54 -6.54 -6.90
CA ILE A 197 2.51 -6.12 -5.50
C ILE A 197 2.34 -7.36 -4.63
N GLU A 198 3.13 -7.45 -3.58
CA GLU A 198 3.12 -8.54 -2.63
C GLU A 198 2.91 -8.01 -1.22
N PHE A 199 2.02 -8.65 -0.46
CA PHE A 199 1.68 -8.34 0.92
C PHE A 199 2.19 -9.43 1.84
N GLY A 200 2.50 -9.08 3.09
CA GLY A 200 2.83 -10.00 4.18
C GLY A 200 4.32 -10.14 4.46
N LEU A 201 5.20 -9.88 3.50
CA LEU A 201 6.63 -9.96 3.73
C LEU A 201 7.11 -8.76 4.58
N PRO A 202 7.63 -8.99 5.80
CA PRO A 202 8.13 -7.90 6.64
C PRO A 202 9.48 -7.36 6.15
N SER A 203 9.94 -6.27 6.75
CA SER A 203 11.28 -5.73 6.49
C SER A 203 12.36 -6.74 6.89
N SER A 204 13.42 -6.85 6.07
CA SER A 204 14.59 -7.69 6.34
C SER A 204 15.41 -7.25 7.56
N HIS A 205 15.12 -6.11 8.16
CA HIS A 205 15.73 -5.66 9.41
C HIS A 205 15.23 -6.47 10.61
N PHE A 206 14.03 -7.05 10.53
CA PHE A 206 13.50 -7.87 11.62
C PHE A 206 14.09 -9.28 11.60
N HIS A 207 14.34 -9.80 12.78
CA HIS A 207 14.83 -11.16 12.94
C HIS A 207 13.66 -12.15 12.91
N CYS A 208 13.13 -12.42 11.71
CA CYS A 208 12.05 -13.37 11.49
C CYS A 208 12.61 -14.75 11.15
N ARG A 209 12.11 -15.80 11.84
CA ARG A 209 12.45 -17.22 11.64
C ARG A 209 11.32 -17.99 10.98
N VAL A 210 10.10 -17.49 11.14
CA VAL A 210 8.89 -18.09 10.56
C VAL A 210 8.70 -17.53 9.16
N GLU A 211 8.35 -18.40 8.21
CA GLU A 211 7.98 -17.98 6.86
C GLU A 211 6.58 -17.32 6.91
N PRO A 212 6.47 -16.04 6.54
CA PRO A 212 5.22 -15.33 6.63
C PRO A 212 4.23 -15.79 5.56
N GLU A 213 2.93 -15.66 5.82
CA GLU A 213 1.92 -15.79 4.78
C GLU A 213 2.04 -14.60 3.82
N VAL A 214 2.20 -14.91 2.53
CA VAL A 214 2.37 -13.89 1.49
C VAL A 214 1.22 -13.97 0.49
N ARG A 215 0.68 -12.81 0.10
CA ARG A 215 -0.33 -12.67 -0.93
C ARG A 215 0.12 -11.71 -2.02
N ALA A 216 0.20 -12.19 -3.25
CA ALA A 216 0.57 -11.37 -4.41
C ALA A 216 -0.66 -11.05 -5.28
N PHE A 217 -0.67 -9.84 -5.84
CA PHE A 217 -1.68 -9.39 -6.79
C PHE A 217 -0.99 -8.94 -8.08
N GLN A 218 -1.47 -9.46 -9.20
CA GLN A 218 -1.04 -9.02 -10.51
C GLN A 218 -1.61 -7.63 -10.79
N PRO A 219 -0.77 -6.64 -11.12
CA PRO A 219 -1.25 -5.35 -11.57
C PRO A 219 -1.94 -5.44 -12.93
N GLU A 220 -2.98 -4.64 -13.10
CA GLU A 220 -3.65 -4.38 -14.38
C GLU A 220 -3.80 -2.86 -14.53
N GLU A 221 -3.66 -2.32 -15.74
CA GLU A 221 -3.87 -0.90 -15.97
C GLU A 221 -5.33 -0.51 -15.65
N GLY A 222 -5.52 0.51 -14.81
CA GLY A 222 -6.84 0.89 -14.28
C GLY A 222 -7.29 0.11 -13.06
N LEU A 223 -6.51 -0.86 -12.57
CA LEU A 223 -6.75 -1.49 -11.29
C LEU A 223 -6.33 -0.55 -10.16
N MET A 224 -7.21 -0.41 -9.17
CA MET A 224 -6.93 0.19 -7.87
C MET A 224 -6.97 -0.91 -6.80
N LEU A 225 -5.98 -0.96 -5.93
CA LEU A 225 -6.00 -1.79 -4.73
C LEU A 225 -6.08 -0.90 -3.50
N LEU A 226 -7.00 -1.22 -2.58
CA LEU A 226 -7.12 -0.58 -1.27
C LEU A 226 -6.82 -1.61 -0.19
N PHE A 227 -6.09 -1.22 0.85
CA PHE A 227 -5.67 -2.10 1.94
C PHE A 227 -5.34 -1.32 3.22
N PRO A 228 -5.46 -1.92 4.41
CA PRO A 228 -5.06 -1.29 5.66
C PRO A 228 -3.60 -0.84 5.63
N SER A 229 -3.33 0.37 6.08
CA SER A 229 -1.99 0.99 5.96
C SER A 229 -0.89 0.28 6.75
N TYR A 230 -1.26 -0.57 7.72
CA TYR A 230 -0.32 -1.40 8.49
C TYR A 230 0.05 -2.72 7.81
N PHE A 231 -0.54 -3.06 6.65
CA PHE A 231 -0.12 -4.24 5.88
C PHE A 231 1.24 -3.99 5.23
N TYR A 232 2.23 -4.79 5.62
CA TYR A 232 3.51 -4.79 4.90
C TYR A 232 3.28 -5.16 3.45
N HIS A 233 3.84 -4.34 2.55
CA HIS A 233 3.76 -4.59 1.11
C HIS A 233 5.01 -4.12 0.40
N ARG A 234 5.28 -4.74 -0.76
CA ARG A 234 6.41 -4.42 -1.63
C ARG A 234 6.04 -4.55 -3.10
N THR A 235 6.91 -4.06 -3.98
CA THR A 235 6.87 -4.40 -5.41
C THR A 235 7.97 -5.41 -5.69
N VAL A 236 7.62 -6.55 -6.29
CA VAL A 236 8.60 -7.54 -6.75
C VAL A 236 9.44 -6.94 -7.89
N PRO A 237 10.79 -7.02 -7.87
CA PRO A 237 11.63 -6.52 -8.96
C PRO A 237 11.25 -7.16 -10.31
N PHE A 238 11.43 -6.42 -11.40
CA PHE A 238 11.15 -6.88 -12.75
C PHE A 238 12.20 -6.40 -13.76
N GLU A 239 12.40 -7.15 -14.82
CA GLU A 239 13.31 -6.83 -15.92
C GLU A 239 12.51 -6.44 -17.15
N SER A 240 12.50 -5.17 -17.51
CA SER A 240 11.83 -4.67 -18.72
C SER A 240 12.41 -3.33 -19.16
N ALA A 241 12.39 -3.05 -20.45
CA ALA A 241 12.67 -1.72 -20.99
C ALA A 241 11.47 -0.76 -20.82
N GLY A 242 10.26 -1.29 -20.54
CA GLY A 242 9.06 -0.50 -20.30
C GLY A 242 8.98 0.02 -18.87
N LYS A 243 8.18 1.07 -18.69
CA LYS A 243 7.95 1.68 -17.38
C LYS A 243 6.77 1.01 -16.67
N ARG A 244 6.87 0.91 -15.36
CA ARG A 244 5.74 0.65 -14.47
C ARG A 244 5.42 1.94 -13.73
N ILE A 245 4.28 2.54 -14.08
CA ILE A 245 3.79 3.79 -13.48
C ILE A 245 2.60 3.48 -12.61
N SER A 246 2.68 3.87 -11.34
CA SER A 246 1.57 3.79 -10.40
C SER A 246 1.43 5.08 -9.61
N ILE A 247 0.21 5.35 -9.13
CA ILE A 247 -0.08 6.43 -8.20
C ILE A 247 -0.50 5.78 -6.88
N SER A 248 0.32 5.93 -5.87
CA SER A 248 0.02 5.49 -4.51
C SER A 248 -0.72 6.61 -3.78
N PHE A 249 -1.57 6.23 -2.84
CA PHE A 249 -2.34 7.20 -2.05
C PHE A 249 -2.57 6.70 -0.63
N ASP A 250 -2.74 7.65 0.27
CA ASP A 250 -3.12 7.44 1.66
C ASP A 250 -4.45 8.11 1.97
N VAL A 251 -5.27 7.39 2.72
CA VAL A 251 -6.51 7.87 3.32
C VAL A 251 -6.23 8.06 4.80
N ARG A 252 -6.15 9.31 5.23
CA ARG A 252 -5.84 9.69 6.60
C ARG A 252 -7.10 10.10 7.34
N PRO A 253 -7.23 9.77 8.64
CA PRO A 253 -8.33 10.27 9.45
C PRO A 253 -8.22 11.80 9.58
N VAL A 254 -9.36 12.47 9.47
CA VAL A 254 -9.49 13.85 9.94
C VAL A 254 -9.80 13.77 11.44
N ASN A 255 -8.91 14.30 12.26
CA ASN A 255 -9.08 14.38 13.70
C ASN A 255 -9.95 15.58 14.08
#